data_0b69b18670c46d2a1803402f36347aed
#
_entry.id   0b69b18670c46d2a1803402f36347aed
#
_cell.length_a   1.000
_cell.length_b   1.000
_cell.length_c   1.000
_cell.angle_alpha   90.00
_cell.angle_beta   90.00
_cell.angle_gamma   90.00
#
_symmetry.space_group_name_H-M   'P 1'
#
loop_
_entity.id
_entity.type
_entity.pdbx_description
1 polymer ?
#
loop_
_entity_poly.entity_id
_entity_poly.type
_entity_poly.pdbx_seq_one_letter_code
_entity_poly.pdbx_strand_id
1 'polypeptide(L)'
;MNERVRRAVWPRWVTPESLGELSDEALRGLGVSPQKIGYLRDLAVAVDSRRVRLERMDRLSDEDVITELVQVKGIGRWTAQMFLMNCLGRLDVFAPLDLGIRAGIQREYRLRKMPDIDRCQRMSRCWAPFRSIACLYLWRS
;
A
#
# COMPACT_ATOMS: atom_id res chain seq x y z
N MET A 1 11.75 -3.89 -7.27
CA MET A 1 10.72 -3.97 -8.35
C MET A 1 10.38 -2.59 -8.91
N ASN A 2 9.94 -1.64 -8.10
CA ASN A 2 9.54 -0.30 -8.56
C ASN A 2 10.62 0.41 -9.41
N GLU A 3 11.88 0.41 -8.94
CA GLU A 3 13.00 1.06 -9.64
C GLU A 3 13.27 0.46 -11.04
N ARG A 4 13.16 -0.86 -11.19
CA ARG A 4 13.37 -1.52 -12.49
C ARG A 4 12.28 -1.14 -13.49
N VAL A 5 11.03 -1.09 -13.06
CA VAL A 5 9.91 -0.66 -13.90
C VAL A 5 10.06 0.82 -14.30
N ARG A 6 10.43 1.68 -13.35
CA ARG A 6 10.70 3.10 -13.63
C ARG A 6 11.79 3.28 -14.70
N ARG A 7 12.88 2.54 -14.61
CA ARG A 7 13.97 2.57 -15.61
C ARG A 7 13.52 2.09 -16.97
N ALA A 8 12.65 1.09 -17.03
CA ALA A 8 12.17 0.54 -18.30
C ALA A 8 11.27 1.51 -19.08
N VAL A 9 10.58 2.43 -18.40
CA VAL A 9 9.74 3.45 -19.04
C VAL A 9 10.43 4.81 -19.19
N TRP A 10 11.66 4.96 -18.64
CA TRP A 10 12.43 6.21 -18.75
C TRP A 10 12.60 6.67 -20.22
N PRO A 11 12.49 7.98 -20.57
CA PRO A 11 12.35 9.15 -19.66
C PRO A 11 10.89 9.47 -19.25
N ARG A 12 9.92 8.64 -19.58
CA ARG A 12 8.51 8.86 -19.22
C ARG A 12 8.24 8.45 -17.77
N TRP A 13 7.16 8.97 -17.21
CA TRP A 13 6.66 8.53 -15.92
C TRP A 13 5.95 7.18 -16.03
N VAL A 14 5.83 6.47 -14.91
CA VAL A 14 4.98 5.27 -14.84
C VAL A 14 3.52 5.72 -14.85
N THR A 15 2.88 5.58 -16.01
CA THR A 15 1.47 5.90 -16.25
C THR A 15 0.75 4.65 -16.78
N PRO A 16 -0.60 4.63 -16.81
CA PRO A 16 -1.33 3.54 -17.45
C PRO A 16 -0.85 3.25 -18.89
N GLU A 17 -0.60 4.30 -19.67
CA GLU A 17 -0.15 4.19 -21.06
C GLU A 17 1.26 3.58 -21.14
N SER A 18 2.23 4.11 -20.38
CA SER A 18 3.61 3.62 -20.40
C SER A 18 3.73 2.17 -19.87
N LEU A 19 2.86 1.76 -18.93
CA LEU A 19 2.74 0.36 -18.52
C LEU A 19 2.08 -0.50 -19.60
N GLY A 20 1.12 0.06 -20.34
CA GLY A 20 0.45 -0.61 -21.45
C GLY A 20 1.38 -0.98 -22.60
N GLU A 21 2.42 -0.17 -22.83
CA GLU A 21 3.42 -0.41 -23.89
C GLU A 21 4.42 -1.53 -23.55
N LEU A 22 4.60 -1.85 -22.27
CA LEU A 22 5.45 -2.98 -21.85
C LEU A 22 4.72 -4.30 -22.03
N SER A 23 5.33 -5.25 -22.76
CA SER A 23 4.79 -6.60 -22.86
C SER A 23 4.87 -7.35 -21.50
N ASP A 24 4.09 -8.41 -21.35
CA ASP A 24 4.13 -9.22 -20.14
C ASP A 24 5.49 -9.92 -19.99
N GLU A 25 6.15 -10.27 -21.11
CA GLU A 25 7.50 -10.82 -21.13
C GLU A 25 8.52 -9.81 -20.62
N ALA A 26 8.42 -8.55 -21.05
CA ALA A 26 9.27 -7.48 -20.56
C ALA A 26 9.10 -7.27 -19.05
N LEU A 27 7.87 -7.24 -18.56
CA LEU A 27 7.59 -7.12 -17.12
C LEU A 27 8.11 -8.32 -16.32
N ARG A 28 8.00 -9.56 -16.85
CA ARG A 28 8.62 -10.76 -16.23
C ARG A 28 10.13 -10.63 -16.16
N GLY A 29 10.77 -10.16 -17.24
CA GLY A 29 12.22 -9.90 -17.28
C GLY A 29 12.68 -8.90 -16.23
N LEU A 30 11.81 -7.97 -15.81
CA LEU A 30 12.03 -7.04 -14.71
C LEU A 30 11.81 -7.66 -13.31
N GLY A 31 11.41 -8.93 -13.23
CA GLY A 31 11.17 -9.66 -12.00
C GLY A 31 9.76 -9.47 -11.43
N VAL A 32 8.80 -9.09 -12.26
CA VAL A 32 7.39 -8.99 -11.87
C VAL A 32 6.72 -10.36 -12.07
N SER A 33 6.14 -10.93 -11.01
CA SER A 33 5.43 -12.21 -11.14
C SER A 33 4.19 -12.08 -12.02
N PRO A 34 3.74 -13.17 -12.71
CA PRO A 34 2.55 -13.15 -13.54
C PRO A 34 1.30 -12.60 -12.83
N GLN A 35 1.12 -12.99 -11.58
CA GLN A 35 0.02 -12.49 -10.75
C GLN A 35 0.08 -10.96 -10.57
N LYS A 36 1.28 -10.42 -10.28
CA LYS A 36 1.48 -8.97 -10.12
C LYS A 36 1.31 -8.21 -11.43
N ILE A 37 1.66 -8.81 -12.56
CA ILE A 37 1.39 -8.23 -13.88
C ILE A 37 -0.12 -8.05 -14.07
N GLY A 38 -0.92 -9.07 -13.74
CA GLY A 38 -2.39 -8.95 -13.79
C GLY A 38 -2.91 -7.82 -12.90
N TYR A 39 -2.35 -7.64 -11.70
CA TYR A 39 -2.75 -6.54 -10.81
C TYR A 39 -2.35 -5.16 -11.35
N LEU A 40 -1.17 -5.04 -11.95
CA LEU A 40 -0.73 -3.78 -12.59
C LEU A 40 -1.63 -3.43 -13.78
N ARG A 41 -2.03 -4.43 -14.59
CA ARG A 41 -2.95 -4.23 -15.71
C ARG A 41 -4.33 -3.77 -15.23
N ASP A 42 -4.90 -4.42 -14.19
CA ASP A 42 -6.19 -4.01 -13.65
C ASP A 42 -6.13 -2.58 -13.05
N LEU A 43 -5.04 -2.25 -12.35
CA LEU A 43 -4.84 -0.89 -11.83
C LEU A 43 -4.75 0.13 -12.99
N ALA A 44 -3.98 -0.16 -14.03
CA ALA A 44 -3.86 0.74 -15.19
C ALA A 44 -5.23 1.00 -15.84
N VAL A 45 -6.00 -0.07 -16.08
CA VAL A 45 -7.38 0.05 -16.60
C VAL A 45 -8.29 0.82 -15.65
N ALA A 46 -8.18 0.60 -14.35
CA ALA A 46 -9.00 1.29 -13.35
C ALA A 46 -8.73 2.81 -13.30
N VAL A 47 -7.47 3.21 -13.48
CA VAL A 47 -7.07 4.62 -13.53
C VAL A 47 -7.50 5.25 -14.87
N ASP A 48 -7.25 4.59 -15.99
CA ASP A 48 -7.58 5.07 -17.33
C ASP A 48 -9.10 5.26 -17.51
N SER A 49 -9.90 4.28 -17.04
CA SER A 49 -11.36 4.35 -17.03
C SER A 49 -11.95 5.28 -15.96
N ARG A 50 -11.12 5.94 -15.16
CA ARG A 50 -11.52 6.78 -14.02
C ARG A 50 -12.34 6.06 -12.95
N ARG A 51 -12.31 4.73 -12.90
CA ARG A 51 -12.84 3.94 -11.79
C ARG A 51 -12.06 4.21 -10.50
N VAL A 52 -10.76 4.47 -10.63
CA VAL A 52 -9.87 4.98 -9.57
C VAL A 52 -9.33 6.34 -10.00
N ARG A 53 -9.51 7.35 -9.18
CA ARG A 53 -9.10 8.74 -9.47
C ARG A 53 -8.01 9.18 -8.51
N LEU A 54 -6.76 8.88 -8.84
CA LEU A 54 -5.60 9.18 -8.00
C LEU A 54 -5.46 10.68 -7.69
N GLU A 55 -5.84 11.54 -8.66
CA GLU A 55 -5.70 12.99 -8.58
C GLU A 55 -6.57 13.66 -7.51
N ARG A 56 -7.55 12.95 -6.96
CA ARG A 56 -8.46 13.50 -5.92
C ARG A 56 -8.31 12.84 -4.55
N MET A 57 -7.46 11.82 -4.44
CA MET A 57 -7.35 11.01 -3.21
C MET A 57 -6.83 11.79 -2.01
N ASP A 58 -6.07 12.85 -2.23
CA ASP A 58 -5.64 13.79 -1.20
C ASP A 58 -6.80 14.47 -0.46
N ARG A 59 -7.96 14.63 -1.14
CA ARG A 59 -9.18 15.30 -0.64
C ARG A 59 -10.18 14.34 -0.02
N LEU A 60 -10.00 13.05 -0.19
CA LEU A 60 -10.90 12.02 0.34
C LEU A 60 -10.55 11.66 1.79
N SER A 61 -11.53 11.13 2.52
CA SER A 61 -11.27 10.48 3.80
C SER A 61 -10.43 9.20 3.61
N ASP A 62 -9.77 8.74 4.65
CA ASP A 62 -8.96 7.51 4.59
C ASP A 62 -9.83 6.29 4.19
N GLU A 63 -11.04 6.18 4.71
CA GLU A 63 -11.96 5.09 4.36
C GLU A 63 -12.46 5.18 2.91
N ASP A 64 -12.69 6.38 2.38
CA ASP A 64 -13.07 6.56 0.98
C ASP A 64 -11.92 6.18 0.05
N VAL A 65 -10.68 6.55 0.38
CA VAL A 65 -9.48 6.12 -0.36
C VAL A 65 -9.35 4.60 -0.34
N ILE A 66 -9.53 3.96 0.82
CA ILE A 66 -9.48 2.51 0.94
C ILE A 66 -10.57 1.88 0.07
N THR A 67 -11.81 2.36 0.17
CA THR A 67 -12.96 1.86 -0.59
C THR A 67 -12.72 1.95 -2.10
N GLU A 68 -12.16 3.06 -2.57
CA GLU A 68 -11.84 3.25 -3.98
C GLU A 68 -10.72 2.32 -4.45
N LEU A 69 -9.65 2.15 -3.66
CA LEU A 69 -8.50 1.33 -4.03
C LEU A 69 -8.77 -0.18 -4.00
N VAL A 70 -9.56 -0.67 -3.05
CA VAL A 70 -9.81 -2.12 -2.93
C VAL A 70 -10.69 -2.69 -4.06
N GLN A 71 -11.29 -1.84 -4.90
CA GLN A 71 -11.96 -2.26 -6.13
C GLN A 71 -10.99 -2.83 -7.16
N VAL A 72 -9.69 -2.53 -7.04
CA VAL A 72 -8.65 -3.02 -7.94
C VAL A 72 -8.19 -4.40 -7.48
N LYS A 73 -8.16 -5.35 -8.40
CA LYS A 73 -7.70 -6.71 -8.12
C LYS A 73 -6.26 -6.70 -7.58
N GLY A 74 -6.07 -7.34 -6.43
CA GLY A 74 -4.75 -7.42 -5.78
C GLY A 74 -4.43 -6.26 -4.84
N ILE A 75 -5.30 -5.26 -4.73
CA ILE A 75 -5.22 -4.22 -3.71
C ILE A 75 -6.20 -4.55 -2.58
N GLY A 76 -5.64 -5.02 -1.47
CA GLY A 76 -6.40 -5.21 -0.23
C GLY A 76 -6.29 -3.99 0.69
N ARG A 77 -7.03 -4.03 1.81
CA ARG A 77 -7.02 -2.96 2.83
C ARG A 77 -5.61 -2.61 3.30
N TRP A 78 -4.76 -3.60 3.55
CA TRP A 78 -3.37 -3.38 3.94
C TRP A 78 -2.58 -2.58 2.89
N THR A 79 -2.71 -2.92 1.61
CA THR A 79 -2.03 -2.19 0.52
C THR A 79 -2.54 -0.75 0.43
N ALA A 80 -3.86 -0.54 0.57
CA ALA A 80 -4.45 0.79 0.60
C ALA A 80 -3.97 1.62 1.80
N GLN A 81 -3.80 1.01 2.97
CA GLN A 81 -3.21 1.67 4.14
C GLN A 81 -1.74 2.06 3.91
N MET A 82 -0.97 1.21 3.21
CA MET A 82 0.41 1.56 2.81
C MET A 82 0.43 2.76 1.86
N PHE A 83 -0.53 2.85 0.93
CA PHE A 83 -0.69 4.00 0.05
C PHE A 83 -1.00 5.28 0.84
N LEU A 84 -1.94 5.22 1.78
CA LEU A 84 -2.26 6.35 2.67
C LEU A 84 -1.03 6.87 3.42
N MET A 85 -0.25 5.97 4.02
CA MET A 85 0.94 6.33 4.80
C MET A 85 2.09 6.83 3.93
N ASN A 86 2.42 6.11 2.84
CA ASN A 86 3.67 6.32 2.10
C ASN A 86 3.51 7.25 0.89
N CYS A 87 2.31 7.37 0.33
CA CYS A 87 2.04 8.19 -0.85
C CYS A 87 1.28 9.47 -0.49
N LEU A 88 0.26 9.38 0.35
CA LEU A 88 -0.52 10.55 0.77
C LEU A 88 -0.01 11.20 2.07
N GLY A 89 0.96 10.60 2.76
CA GLY A 89 1.55 11.15 3.98
C GLY A 89 0.57 11.28 5.16
N ARG A 90 -0.49 10.44 5.19
CA ARG A 90 -1.47 10.46 6.29
C ARG A 90 -0.81 10.05 7.59
N LEU A 91 -0.96 10.88 8.62
CA LEU A 91 -0.24 10.69 9.89
C LEU A 91 -0.92 9.71 10.84
N ASP A 92 -2.22 9.46 10.68
CA ASP A 92 -3.00 8.69 11.65
C ASP A 92 -3.63 7.42 11.08
N VAL A 93 -2.87 6.69 10.25
CA VAL A 93 -3.26 5.38 9.73
C VAL A 93 -2.61 4.27 10.55
N PHE A 94 -3.39 3.25 10.89
CA PHE A 94 -2.89 2.06 11.57
C PHE A 94 -3.21 0.80 10.76
N ALA A 95 -2.21 -0.06 10.54
CA ALA A 95 -2.32 -1.27 9.74
C ALA A 95 -2.19 -2.54 10.60
N PRO A 96 -3.24 -2.96 11.33
CA PRO A 96 -3.17 -4.10 12.26
C PRO A 96 -2.99 -5.46 11.58
N LEU A 97 -3.21 -5.53 10.25
CA LEU A 97 -2.96 -6.73 9.45
C LEU A 97 -1.47 -6.93 9.14
N ASP A 98 -0.64 -5.90 9.31
CA ASP A 98 0.78 -5.98 9.04
C ASP A 98 1.50 -6.82 10.11
N LEU A 99 2.16 -7.91 9.66
CA LEU A 99 2.89 -8.80 10.55
C LEU A 99 4.09 -8.12 11.20
N GLY A 100 4.78 -7.22 10.50
CA GLY A 100 5.91 -6.47 11.03
C GLY A 100 5.47 -5.55 12.17
N ILE A 101 4.34 -4.85 12.01
CA ILE A 101 3.75 -4.02 13.07
C ILE A 101 3.38 -4.88 14.29
N ARG A 102 2.71 -6.02 14.08
CA ARG A 102 2.32 -6.92 15.18
C ARG A 102 3.54 -7.50 15.90
N ALA A 103 4.59 -7.86 15.15
CA ALA A 103 5.84 -8.31 15.72
C ALA A 103 6.56 -7.20 16.49
N GLY A 104 6.56 -5.97 15.97
CA GLY A 104 7.07 -4.79 16.65
C GLY A 104 6.36 -4.54 17.97
N ILE A 105 5.01 -4.58 17.98
CA ILE A 105 4.24 -4.47 19.22
C ILE A 105 4.62 -5.58 20.21
N GLN A 106 4.75 -6.82 19.74
CA GLN A 106 5.16 -7.92 20.61
C GLN A 106 6.51 -7.64 21.28
N ARG A 107 7.50 -7.15 20.54
CA ARG A 107 8.84 -6.84 21.06
C ARG A 107 8.81 -5.69 22.06
N GLU A 108 8.28 -4.55 21.62
CA GLU A 108 8.29 -3.32 22.43
C GLU A 108 7.53 -3.44 23.75
N TYR A 109 6.40 -4.13 23.71
CA TYR A 109 5.58 -4.36 24.92
C TYR A 109 5.90 -5.69 25.63
N ARG A 110 6.96 -6.40 25.22
CA ARG A 110 7.44 -7.66 25.81
C ARG A 110 6.34 -8.70 26.00
N LEU A 111 5.45 -8.82 24.98
CA LEU A 111 4.33 -9.75 25.05
C LEU A 111 4.82 -11.19 24.80
N ARG A 112 4.29 -12.14 25.57
CA ARG A 112 4.63 -13.57 25.44
C ARG A 112 4.21 -14.15 24.07
N LYS A 113 3.12 -13.63 23.49
CA LYS A 113 2.57 -14.07 22.20
C LYS A 113 2.28 -12.85 21.33
N MET A 114 2.34 -13.08 20.01
CA MET A 114 1.94 -12.05 19.04
C MET A 114 0.50 -11.63 19.32
N PRO A 115 0.24 -10.32 19.46
CA PRO A 115 -1.11 -9.82 19.72
C PRO A 115 -2.01 -10.06 18.49
N ASP A 116 -3.28 -10.32 18.74
CA ASP A 116 -4.30 -10.35 17.68
C ASP A 116 -4.61 -8.93 17.17
N ILE A 117 -5.39 -8.87 16.10
CA ILE A 117 -5.75 -7.61 15.41
C ILE A 117 -6.47 -6.66 16.38
N ASP A 118 -7.45 -7.17 17.12
CA ASP A 118 -8.26 -6.36 18.03
C ASP A 118 -7.43 -5.78 19.17
N ARG A 119 -6.51 -6.57 19.72
CA ARG A 119 -5.55 -6.10 20.72
C ARG A 119 -4.65 -5.00 20.17
N CYS A 120 -4.11 -5.20 18.96
CA CYS A 120 -3.32 -4.17 18.28
C CYS A 120 -4.11 -2.88 18.07
N GLN A 121 -5.36 -2.97 17.63
CA GLN A 121 -6.23 -1.81 17.46
C GLN A 121 -6.50 -1.07 18.79
N ARG A 122 -6.75 -1.82 19.87
CA ARG A 122 -6.92 -1.19 21.21
C ARG A 122 -5.64 -0.47 21.65
N MET A 123 -4.49 -1.12 21.49
CA MET A 123 -3.19 -0.54 21.86
C MET A 123 -2.85 0.71 21.04
N SER A 124 -3.22 0.74 19.75
CA SER A 124 -2.93 1.86 18.88
C SER A 124 -3.70 3.15 19.21
N ARG A 125 -4.73 3.09 20.04
CA ARG A 125 -5.57 4.26 20.38
C ARG A 125 -4.77 5.38 21.05
N CYS A 126 -3.81 5.04 21.90
CA CYS A 126 -2.96 6.02 22.58
C CYS A 126 -1.92 6.69 21.66
N TRP A 127 -1.73 6.20 20.43
CA TRP A 127 -0.80 6.79 19.45
C TRP A 127 -1.48 7.81 18.54
N ALA A 128 -2.82 7.90 18.56
CA ALA A 128 -3.53 8.91 17.80
C ALA A 128 -3.14 10.33 18.29
N PRO A 129 -2.99 11.29 17.38
CA PRO A 129 -3.24 11.25 15.93
C PRO A 129 -2.00 10.90 15.07
N PHE A 130 -1.03 10.16 15.62
CA PHE A 130 0.25 9.86 14.95
C PHE A 130 0.50 8.36 14.76
N ARG A 131 -0.56 7.58 14.53
CA ARG A 131 -0.47 6.11 14.39
C ARG A 131 0.43 5.66 13.24
N SER A 132 0.51 6.42 12.14
CA SER A 132 1.46 6.13 11.05
C SER A 132 2.91 6.24 11.51
N ILE A 133 3.22 7.24 12.33
CA ILE A 133 4.57 7.41 12.90
C ILE A 133 4.90 6.23 13.83
N ALA A 134 3.95 5.82 14.68
CA ALA A 134 4.13 4.64 15.51
C ALA A 134 4.40 3.37 14.68
N CYS A 135 3.71 3.19 13.55
CA CYS A 135 3.98 2.09 12.62
C CYS A 135 5.42 2.10 12.11
N LEU A 136 5.96 3.28 11.73
CA LEU A 136 7.35 3.41 11.27
C LEU A 136 8.37 3.00 12.35
N TYR A 137 8.12 3.36 13.60
CA TYR A 137 8.97 2.93 14.72
C TYR A 137 8.89 1.41 14.92
N LEU A 138 7.68 0.84 14.90
CA LEU A 138 7.46 -0.60 15.09
C LEU A 138 8.10 -1.46 13.99
N TRP A 139 8.21 -0.95 12.76
CA TRP A 139 8.92 -1.66 11.68
C TRP A 139 10.44 -1.67 11.86
N ARG A 140 10.99 -0.70 12.60
CA ARG A 140 12.43 -0.55 12.86
C ARG A 140 12.91 -1.23 14.14
N SER A 141 11.98 -1.54 15.02
CA SER A 141 12.27 -2.15 16.34
C SER A 141 12.72 -3.61 16.26
#